data_8b358a9148ae91ef80699d70a32d612c
#
_entry.id   8b358a9148ae91ef80699d70a32d612c
#
_cell.length_a   1.000
_cell.length_b   1.000
_cell.length_c   1.000
_cell.angle_alpha   90.00
_cell.angle_beta   90.00
_cell.angle_gamma   90.00
#
_symmetry.space_group_name_H-M   'P 1'
#
loop_
_entity.id
_entity.type
_entity.pdbx_description
1 polymer ?
#
loop_
_entity_poly.entity_id
_entity_poly.type
_entity_poly.pdbx_seq_one_letter_code
_entity_poly.pdbx_strand_id
1 'polypeptide(L)' 'MQVSIYSNGNQESERAFSLLKAVHLNEVVVYEKGKHFTEGQFREEFGDEVEYPMISIGMFRGTLKETLNHMNQKGMLV' A
#
# COMPACT_ATOMS: atom_id res chain seq x y z
N MET A 1 12.36 6.40 3.44
CA MET A 1 11.80 5.50 2.42
C MET A 1 10.31 5.74 2.28
N GLN A 2 9.86 5.94 1.07
CA GLN A 2 8.45 6.24 0.81
C GLN A 2 7.59 4.98 0.81
N VAL A 3 6.45 5.06 1.48
CA VAL A 3 5.44 4.01 1.45
C VAL A 3 4.28 4.52 0.60
N SER A 4 3.92 3.77 -0.43
CA SER A 4 2.82 4.14 -1.33
C SER A 4 1.66 3.18 -1.14
N ILE A 5 0.46 3.71 -1.02
CA ILE A 5 -0.75 2.91 -0.86
C ILE A 5 -1.66 3.19 -2.05
N TYR A 6 -2.03 2.16 -2.78
CA TYR A 6 -2.95 2.26 -3.91
C TYR A 6 -4.34 1.89 -3.44
N SER A 7 -5.23 2.86 -3.40
CA SER A 7 -6.52 2.79 -2.74
C SER A 7 -7.68 2.96 -3.71
N ASN A 8 -8.77 2.27 -3.47
CA ASN A 8 -10.03 2.51 -4.16
C ASN A 8 -11.07 3.15 -3.23
N GLY A 9 -10.62 3.66 -2.08
CA GLY A 9 -11.49 4.29 -1.11
C GLY A 9 -12.22 3.34 -0.18
N ASN A 10 -11.88 2.04 -0.21
CA ASN A 10 -12.55 1.09 0.67
C ASN A 10 -12.02 1.21 2.10
N GLN A 11 -12.72 0.56 3.02
CA GLN A 11 -12.40 0.64 4.45
C GLN A 11 -11.03 0.06 4.76
N GLU A 12 -10.63 -1.00 4.06
CA GLU A 12 -9.33 -1.62 4.28
C GLU A 12 -8.19 -0.71 3.85
N SER A 13 -8.41 0.09 2.81
CA SER A 13 -7.42 1.09 2.38
C SER A 13 -7.22 2.15 3.44
N GLU A 14 -8.29 2.60 4.07
CA GLU A 14 -8.21 3.58 5.15
C GLU A 14 -7.49 3.00 6.36
N ARG A 15 -7.77 1.75 6.68
CA ARG A 15 -7.09 1.05 7.77
C ARG A 15 -5.59 0.92 7.48
N ALA A 16 -5.24 0.58 6.25
CA ALA A 16 -3.85 0.46 5.86
C ALA A 16 -3.11 1.79 6.02
N PHE A 17 -3.74 2.87 5.59
CA PHE A 17 -3.15 4.19 5.76
C PHE A 17 -2.90 4.51 7.23
N SER A 18 -3.89 4.30 8.06
CA SER A 18 -3.77 4.60 9.51
C SER A 18 -2.67 3.78 10.16
N LEU A 19 -2.60 2.48 9.85
CA LEU A 19 -1.58 1.59 10.42
C LEU A 19 -0.18 1.98 9.97
N LEU A 20 -0.01 2.19 8.68
CA LEU A 20 1.31 2.50 8.15
C LEU A 20 1.79 3.88 8.58
N LYS A 21 0.87 4.83 8.71
CA LYS A 21 1.21 6.15 9.22
C LYS A 21 1.68 6.07 10.67
N ALA A 22 1.09 5.19 11.45
CA ALA A 22 1.46 5.02 12.86
C ALA A 22 2.84 4.38 13.04
N VAL A 23 3.20 3.41 12.18
CA VAL A 23 4.47 2.69 12.33
C VAL A 23 5.59 3.29 11.48
N HIS A 24 5.23 4.04 10.45
CA HIS A 24 6.21 4.66 9.56
C HIS A 24 5.90 6.14 9.46
N LEU A 25 6.46 6.91 10.35
CA LEU A 25 6.08 8.29 10.64
C LEU A 25 6.10 9.25 9.47
N ASN A 26 6.87 8.95 8.42
CA ASN A 26 7.07 9.86 7.31
C ASN A 26 6.73 9.20 5.98
N GLU A 27 6.38 10.02 5.01
CA GLU A 27 6.35 9.62 3.61
C GLU A 27 5.37 8.49 3.27
N VAL A 28 4.20 8.50 3.91
CA VAL A 28 3.11 7.64 3.49
C VAL A 28 2.26 8.41 2.48
N VAL A 29 2.20 7.93 1.26
CA VAL A 29 1.47 8.57 0.17
C VAL A 29 0.33 7.67 -0.27
N VAL A 30 -0.84 8.24 -0.45
CA VAL A 30 -2.01 7.49 -0.93
C VAL A 30 -2.34 7.91 -2.34
N TYR A 31 -2.39 6.94 -3.25
CA TYR A 31 -2.86 7.14 -4.61
C TYR A 31 -4.26 6.56 -4.72
N GLU A 32 -5.20 7.35 -5.21
CA GLU A 32 -6.61 6.96 -5.26
C GLU A 32 -7.04 6.65 -6.69
N LYS A 33 -7.74 5.52 -6.84
CA LYS A 33 -8.30 5.12 -8.12
C LYS A 33 -9.28 6.18 -8.62
N GLY A 34 -9.17 6.51 -9.89
CA GLY A 34 -10.01 7.54 -10.50
C GLY A 34 -9.49 8.95 -10.34
N LYS A 35 -8.50 9.13 -9.49
CA LYS A 35 -7.90 10.44 -9.24
C LYS A 35 -6.43 10.45 -9.63
N HIS A 36 -5.68 9.43 -9.23
CA HIS A 36 -4.24 9.34 -9.49
C HIS A 36 -3.91 8.21 -10.47
N PHE A 37 -4.76 7.24 -10.62
CA PHE A 37 -4.57 6.13 -11.54
C PHE A 37 -5.92 5.54 -11.94
N THR A 38 -5.91 4.76 -13.02
CA THR A 38 -7.12 4.06 -13.47
C THR A 38 -7.03 2.59 -13.05
N GLU A 39 -8.18 1.91 -13.08
CA GLU A 39 -8.22 0.48 -12.82
C GLU A 39 -7.32 -0.29 -13.79
N GLY A 40 -7.31 0.11 -15.07
CA GLY A 40 -6.46 -0.52 -16.06
C GLY A 40 -4.98 -0.39 -15.72
N GLN A 41 -4.55 0.81 -15.34
CA GLN A 41 -3.17 1.04 -14.93
C GLN A 41 -2.80 0.20 -13.71
N PHE A 42 -3.70 0.09 -12.75
CA PHE A 42 -3.48 -0.70 -11.55
C PHE A 42 -3.29 -2.18 -11.91
N ARG A 43 -4.15 -2.71 -12.78
CA ARG A 43 -4.06 -4.11 -13.19
C ARG A 43 -2.80 -4.40 -13.99
N GLU A 44 -2.36 -3.45 -14.81
CA GLU A 44 -1.10 -3.60 -15.54
C GLU A 44 0.10 -3.66 -14.60
N GLU A 45 0.07 -2.85 -13.54
CA GLU A 45 1.21 -2.75 -12.63
C GLU A 45 1.26 -3.93 -11.66
N PHE A 46 0.13 -4.35 -11.14
CA PHE A 46 0.08 -5.34 -10.05
C PHE A 46 -0.50 -6.70 -10.47
N GLY A 47 -1.14 -6.78 -11.64
CA GLY A 47 -1.78 -8.01 -12.12
C GLY A 47 -3.28 -7.98 -11.91
N ASP A 48 -3.97 -8.94 -12.54
CA ASP A 48 -5.42 -8.95 -12.57
C ASP A 48 -6.05 -9.51 -11.30
N GLU A 49 -5.29 -10.23 -10.50
CA GLU A 49 -5.82 -10.91 -9.32
C GLU A 49 -5.56 -10.17 -8.01
N VAL A 50 -5.02 -8.98 -8.07
CA VAL A 50 -4.73 -8.22 -6.86
C VAL A 50 -5.95 -7.45 -6.40
N GLU A 51 -5.99 -7.19 -5.11
CA GLU A 51 -7.08 -6.45 -4.48
C GLU A 51 -6.54 -5.19 -3.81
N TYR A 52 -7.43 -4.24 -3.55
CA TYR A 52 -7.08 -3.05 -2.82
C TYR A 52 -7.14 -3.31 -1.31
N PRO A 53 -6.26 -2.70 -0.53
CA PRO A 53 -5.18 -1.84 -0.98
C PRO A 53 -3.95 -2.63 -1.40
N MET A 54 -3.18 -2.08 -2.33
CA MET A 54 -1.84 -2.58 -2.63
C MET A 54 -0.83 -1.58 -2.11
N ILE A 55 0.26 -2.08 -1.55
CA ILE A 55 1.25 -1.24 -0.88
C ILE A 55 2.62 -1.49 -1.48
N SER A 56 3.34 -0.40 -1.69
CA SER A 56 4.68 -0.45 -2.25
C SER A 56 5.66 0.23 -1.30
N ILE A 57 6.73 -0.47 -0.95
CA ILE A 57 7.82 0.08 -0.13
C ILE A 57 9.13 -0.28 -0.84
N GLY A 58 9.73 0.72 -1.47
CA GLY A 58 10.92 0.46 -2.28
C GLY A 58 10.56 -0.49 -3.42
N MET A 59 11.22 -1.63 -3.48
CA MET A 59 10.95 -2.65 -4.49
C MET A 59 9.91 -3.68 -4.04
N PHE A 60 9.50 -3.61 -2.80
CA PHE A 60 8.49 -4.54 -2.29
C PHE A 60 7.08 -4.07 -2.68
N ARG A 61 6.23 -5.02 -3.05
CA ARG A 61 4.81 -4.76 -3.33
C ARG A 61 3.99 -5.89 -2.75
N GLY A 62 2.88 -5.54 -2.12
CA GLY A 62 2.02 -6.56 -1.55
C GLY A 62 0.78 -5.98 -0.90
N THR A 63 -0.03 -6.88 -0.35
CA THR A 63 -1.21 -6.51 0.43
C THR A 63 -0.77 -5.95 1.78
N LEU A 64 -1.73 -5.47 2.56
CA LEU A 64 -1.41 -4.98 3.90
C LEU A 64 -0.77 -6.07 4.76
N LYS A 65 -1.32 -7.28 4.72
CA LYS A 65 -0.77 -8.38 5.50
C LYS A 65 0.66 -8.71 5.09
N GLU A 66 0.90 -8.81 3.79
CA GLU A 66 2.24 -9.07 3.25
C GLU A 66 3.21 -7.95 3.61
N THR A 67 2.73 -6.72 3.56
CA THR A 67 3.53 -5.55 3.90
C THR A 67 3.95 -5.58 5.38
N LEU A 68 3.02 -5.88 6.27
CA LEU A 68 3.33 -5.95 7.69
C LEU A 68 4.34 -7.05 7.99
N ASN A 69 4.20 -8.21 7.31
CA ASN A 69 5.18 -9.28 7.43
C ASN A 69 6.57 -8.84 6.94
N HIS A 70 6.60 -8.17 5.81
CA HIS A 70 7.85 -7.66 5.25
C HIS A 70 8.53 -6.70 6.21
N MET A 71 7.76 -5.76 6.75
CA MET A 71 8.31 -4.77 7.69
C MET A 71 8.81 -5.43 8.97
N ASN A 72 8.10 -6.44 9.46
CA ASN A 72 8.51 -7.17 10.64
C ASN A 72 9.83 -7.91 10.40
N GLN A 73 9.97 -8.57 9.26
CA GLN A 73 11.19 -9.27 8.91
C GLN A 73 12.39 -8.33 8.75
N LYS A 74 12.14 -7.11 8.31
CA LYS A 74 13.20 -6.12 8.14
C LYS A 74 13.45 -5.29 9.39
N GLY A 75 12.76 -5.58 10.48
CA GLY A 75 12.92 -4.82 11.71
C GLY A 75 12.38 -3.41 11.63
N MET A 76 11.44 -3.15 10.73
CA MET A 76 10.84 -1.82 10.55
C MET A 76 9.67 -1.58 11.50
N LEU A 77 9.14 -2.62 12.09
CA LEU A 77 8.10 -2.52 13.11
C LEU A 77 8.75 -2.53 14.49
N VAL A 78 8.30 -1.64 15.30
CA VAL A 78 8.87 -1.48 16.64
C VAL A 78 7.94 -2.05 17.68
#